data_0f80e4a6d8557e3452e98cffb4818579
#
_entry.id   0f80e4a6d8557e3452e98cffb4818579
#
_cell.length_a   1.000
_cell.length_b   1.000
_cell.length_c   1.000
_cell.angle_alpha   90.00
_cell.angle_beta   90.00
_cell.angle_gamma   90.00
#
_symmetry.space_group_name_H-M   'P 1'
#
loop_
_entity.id
_entity.type
_entity.pdbx_description
1 polymer ?
#
loop_
_entity_poly.entity_id
_entity_poly.type
_entity_poly.pdbx_seq_one_letter_code
_entity_poly.pdbx_strand_id
1 'polypeptide(L)'
;MTTTFERQGDIAVGSEAKPRRAPAAALAAGAVLCASALAMHLRGGVEDVEFVRRVEATPDAWLTGHVFMGVGGILLLLGLVALPRLVQGRGRRVVAVGVTLAAVGAASSALGDVAHGTLAYMLVGEVPAEQSLHIQERLYSQPLLVAVSMPAMLLPLGMIVLGAGLLYSRAVPRPLALLVLVAPIAVQLGYMVISLPMPLMVLPLVAAMGWLALLVARGTQTGR
;
A
#
# COMPACT_ATOMS: atom_id res chain seq x y z
N MET A 1 -50.56 47.73 -4.73
CA MET A 1 -50.10 46.48 -5.38
C MET A 1 -48.84 46.02 -4.64
N THR A 2 -49.04 45.07 -3.70
CA THR A 2 -47.97 44.54 -2.84
C THR A 2 -47.67 43.12 -3.32
N THR A 3 -46.55 42.95 -3.98
CA THR A 3 -46.07 41.66 -4.46
C THR A 3 -45.34 40.94 -3.32
N THR A 4 -45.95 39.93 -2.77
CA THR A 4 -45.38 39.01 -1.79
C THR A 4 -44.41 38.07 -2.51
N PHE A 5 -43.11 38.20 -2.26
CA PHE A 5 -42.11 37.21 -2.68
C PHE A 5 -42.17 36.00 -1.72
N GLU A 6 -42.83 34.93 -2.15
CA GLU A 6 -42.68 33.62 -1.53
C GLU A 6 -41.23 33.11 -1.73
N ARG A 7 -40.50 33.09 -0.65
CA ARG A 7 -39.17 32.44 -0.58
C ARG A 7 -39.42 30.93 -0.48
N GLN A 8 -39.46 30.24 -1.61
CA GLN A 8 -39.38 28.79 -1.65
C GLN A 8 -38.02 28.38 -1.11
N GLY A 9 -37.98 27.99 0.17
CA GLY A 9 -36.84 27.36 0.78
C GLY A 9 -36.69 25.92 0.26
N ASP A 10 -35.92 25.72 -0.77
CA ASP A 10 -35.42 24.40 -1.16
C ASP A 10 -34.57 23.85 -0.02
N ILE A 11 -35.22 23.07 0.85
CA ILE A 11 -34.54 22.21 1.80
C ILE A 11 -33.81 21.17 0.92
N ALA A 12 -32.53 21.41 0.68
CA ALA A 12 -31.67 20.42 0.09
C ALA A 12 -31.67 19.19 0.99
N VAL A 13 -32.50 18.21 0.63
CA VAL A 13 -32.52 16.89 1.23
C VAL A 13 -31.08 16.37 1.12
N GLY A 14 -30.41 16.29 2.26
CA GLY A 14 -29.03 15.83 2.35
C GLY A 14 -28.88 14.50 1.63
N SER A 15 -28.15 14.49 0.52
CA SER A 15 -27.87 13.26 -0.19
C SER A 15 -27.10 12.34 0.76
N GLU A 16 -27.77 11.33 1.29
CA GLU A 16 -27.11 10.27 2.05
C GLU A 16 -25.92 9.76 1.25
N ALA A 17 -24.72 9.93 1.78
CA ALA A 17 -23.49 9.51 1.11
C ALA A 17 -23.57 7.99 0.90
N LYS A 18 -23.75 7.56 -0.35
CA LYS A 18 -23.80 6.14 -0.71
C LYS A 18 -22.57 5.41 -0.13
N PRO A 19 -22.78 4.26 0.54
CA PRO A 19 -21.67 3.50 1.14
C PRO A 19 -20.63 3.13 0.06
N ARG A 20 -19.37 3.44 0.33
CA ARG A 20 -18.25 3.24 -0.60
C ARG A 20 -17.66 1.86 -0.40
N ARG A 21 -18.45 0.81 -0.68
CA ARG A 21 -18.07 -0.58 -0.43
C ARG A 21 -16.86 -1.02 -1.26
N ALA A 22 -16.79 -0.66 -2.54
CA ALA A 22 -15.70 -1.10 -3.42
C ALA A 22 -14.32 -0.57 -2.98
N PRO A 23 -14.09 0.74 -2.72
CA PRO A 23 -12.81 1.22 -2.20
C PRO A 23 -12.44 0.62 -0.83
N ALA A 24 -13.44 0.41 0.04
CA ALA A 24 -13.22 -0.21 1.34
C ALA A 24 -12.76 -1.67 1.20
N ALA A 25 -13.43 -2.45 0.34
CA ALA A 25 -13.04 -3.82 0.04
C ALA A 25 -11.63 -3.89 -0.58
N ALA A 26 -11.30 -2.96 -1.48
CA ALA A 26 -9.98 -2.87 -2.09
C ALA A 26 -8.88 -2.58 -1.05
N LEU A 27 -9.10 -1.65 -0.11
CA LEU A 27 -8.16 -1.39 1.00
C LEU A 27 -7.94 -2.64 1.86
N ALA A 28 -9.02 -3.29 2.28
CA ALA A 28 -8.93 -4.47 3.14
C ALA A 28 -8.26 -5.65 2.42
N ALA A 29 -8.69 -5.98 1.21
CA ALA A 29 -8.13 -7.07 0.42
C ALA A 29 -6.66 -6.80 0.05
N GLY A 30 -6.33 -5.58 -0.35
CA GLY A 30 -4.97 -5.17 -0.66
C GLY A 30 -4.03 -5.34 0.55
N ALA A 31 -4.47 -4.91 1.73
CA ALA A 31 -3.69 -5.08 2.96
C ALA A 31 -3.47 -6.56 3.31
N VAL A 32 -4.49 -7.39 3.19
CA VAL A 32 -4.38 -8.83 3.46
C VAL A 32 -3.42 -9.51 2.48
N LEU A 33 -3.53 -9.20 1.17
CA LEU A 33 -2.65 -9.78 0.16
C LEU A 33 -1.19 -9.34 0.37
N CYS A 34 -0.93 -8.05 0.60
CA CYS A 34 0.42 -7.56 0.91
C CYS A 34 0.98 -8.21 2.19
N ALA A 35 0.16 -8.36 3.22
CA ALA A 35 0.58 -9.03 4.46
C ALA A 35 0.91 -10.51 4.24
N SER A 36 0.09 -11.23 3.46
CA SER A 36 0.33 -12.62 3.10
C SER A 36 1.62 -12.76 2.29
N ALA A 37 1.82 -11.87 1.31
CA ALA A 37 3.05 -11.80 0.52
C ALA A 37 4.29 -11.60 1.40
N LEU A 38 4.25 -10.61 2.30
CA LEU A 38 5.35 -10.34 3.24
C LEU A 38 5.62 -11.51 4.19
N ALA A 39 4.59 -12.27 4.59
CA ALA A 39 4.75 -13.45 5.41
C ALA A 39 5.40 -14.62 4.63
N MET A 40 5.15 -14.70 3.33
CA MET A 40 5.74 -15.70 2.42
C MET A 40 7.13 -15.29 1.92
N HIS A 41 7.44 -13.98 1.97
CA HIS A 41 8.70 -13.47 1.45
C HIS A 41 9.88 -14.02 2.24
N LEU A 42 10.83 -14.60 1.52
CA LEU A 42 12.05 -15.12 2.11
C LEU A 42 12.86 -13.96 2.72
N ARG A 43 13.26 -14.14 3.98
CA ARG A 43 14.16 -13.19 4.62
C ARG A 43 15.56 -13.36 4.05
N GLY A 44 16.09 -12.34 3.48
CA GLY A 44 17.46 -12.30 3.03
C GLY A 44 17.94 -10.85 3.03
N GLY A 45 19.03 -10.57 3.74
CA GLY A 45 19.59 -9.22 3.79
C GLY A 45 20.31 -8.85 2.51
N VAL A 46 20.93 -9.78 1.87
CA VAL A 46 21.68 -9.61 0.61
C VAL A 46 21.23 -10.72 -0.34
N GLU A 47 20.93 -10.34 -1.57
CA GLU A 47 20.73 -11.32 -2.63
C GLU A 47 22.09 -11.99 -2.91
N ASP A 48 22.26 -13.19 -2.40
CA ASP A 48 23.42 -14.02 -2.58
C ASP A 48 23.02 -15.39 -3.18
N VAL A 49 24.00 -16.24 -3.45
CA VAL A 49 23.78 -17.57 -4.01
C VAL A 49 22.88 -18.42 -3.11
N GLU A 50 22.99 -18.27 -1.79
CA GLU A 50 22.16 -19.00 -0.83
C GLU A 50 20.71 -18.51 -0.88
N PHE A 51 20.48 -17.21 -1.11
CA PHE A 51 19.15 -16.67 -1.36
C PHE A 51 18.54 -17.32 -2.62
N VAL A 52 19.27 -17.40 -3.73
CA VAL A 52 18.79 -18.05 -4.97
C VAL A 52 18.42 -19.50 -4.70
N ARG A 53 19.26 -20.26 -3.98
CA ARG A 53 18.96 -21.66 -3.60
C ARG A 53 17.69 -21.80 -2.76
N ARG A 54 17.42 -20.84 -1.86
CA ARG A 54 16.13 -20.82 -1.12
C ARG A 54 14.93 -20.57 -2.01
N VAL A 55 15.07 -19.71 -3.02
CA VAL A 55 14.02 -19.51 -4.04
C VAL A 55 13.80 -20.80 -4.82
N GLU A 56 14.88 -21.47 -5.24
CA GLU A 56 14.83 -22.76 -5.94
C GLU A 56 14.15 -23.87 -5.11
N ALA A 57 14.31 -23.84 -3.78
CA ALA A 57 13.66 -24.80 -2.90
C ALA A 57 12.14 -24.59 -2.77
N THR A 58 11.63 -23.37 -3.02
CA THR A 58 10.20 -23.03 -2.87
C THR A 58 9.72 -22.06 -3.96
N PRO A 59 9.89 -22.40 -5.26
CA PRO A 59 9.64 -21.47 -6.36
C PRO A 59 8.19 -20.99 -6.44
N ASP A 60 7.24 -21.88 -6.21
CA ASP A 60 5.81 -21.55 -6.29
C ASP A 60 5.39 -20.59 -5.14
N ALA A 61 5.93 -20.77 -3.95
CA ALA A 61 5.70 -19.86 -2.83
C ALA A 61 6.31 -18.47 -3.12
N TRP A 62 7.50 -18.44 -3.71
CA TRP A 62 8.16 -17.22 -4.15
C TRP A 62 7.32 -16.45 -5.17
N LEU A 63 6.92 -17.09 -6.26
CA LEU A 63 6.09 -16.47 -7.29
C LEU A 63 4.74 -16.01 -6.74
N THR A 64 4.07 -16.85 -5.94
CA THR A 64 2.78 -16.53 -5.33
C THR A 64 2.89 -15.31 -4.43
N GLY A 65 3.95 -15.20 -3.62
CA GLY A 65 4.21 -14.05 -2.77
C GLY A 65 4.33 -12.76 -3.59
N HIS A 66 5.06 -12.78 -4.69
CA HIS A 66 5.25 -11.62 -5.56
C HIS A 66 3.97 -11.23 -6.32
N VAL A 67 3.18 -12.21 -6.78
CA VAL A 67 1.86 -11.96 -7.37
C VAL A 67 0.91 -11.32 -6.33
N PHE A 68 0.90 -11.83 -5.10
CA PHE A 68 0.09 -11.24 -4.03
C PHE A 68 0.53 -9.81 -3.69
N MET A 69 1.84 -9.53 -3.70
CA MET A 69 2.36 -8.17 -3.50
C MET A 69 1.88 -7.24 -4.63
N GLY A 70 2.02 -7.65 -5.88
CA GLY A 70 1.58 -6.87 -7.03
C GLY A 70 0.08 -6.59 -7.04
N VAL A 71 -0.76 -7.63 -6.90
CA VAL A 71 -2.23 -7.50 -6.85
C VAL A 71 -2.65 -6.70 -5.62
N GLY A 72 -2.04 -6.96 -4.47
CA GLY A 72 -2.29 -6.24 -3.22
C GLY A 72 -1.96 -4.76 -3.35
N GLY A 73 -0.84 -4.41 -3.99
CA GLY A 73 -0.43 -3.03 -4.27
C GLY A 73 -1.44 -2.29 -5.15
N ILE A 74 -1.95 -2.93 -6.21
CA ILE A 74 -3.00 -2.37 -7.08
C ILE A 74 -4.29 -2.14 -6.29
N LEU A 75 -4.70 -3.08 -5.46
CA LEU A 75 -5.90 -2.93 -4.63
C LEU A 75 -5.74 -1.83 -3.59
N LEU A 76 -4.57 -1.71 -2.95
CA LEU A 76 -4.27 -0.59 -2.06
C LEU A 76 -4.37 0.74 -2.79
N LEU A 77 -3.80 0.86 -4.00
CA LEU A 77 -3.93 2.05 -4.85
C LEU A 77 -5.41 2.42 -5.05
N LEU A 78 -6.23 1.48 -5.50
CA LEU A 78 -7.65 1.70 -5.78
C LEU A 78 -8.43 2.15 -4.52
N GLY A 79 -8.04 1.64 -3.36
CA GLY A 79 -8.62 2.03 -2.09
C GLY A 79 -8.15 3.40 -1.59
N LEU A 80 -6.84 3.67 -1.67
CA LEU A 80 -6.22 4.91 -1.20
C LEU A 80 -6.74 6.15 -1.90
N VAL A 81 -7.02 6.10 -3.21
CA VAL A 81 -7.55 7.24 -3.98
C VAL A 81 -8.92 7.74 -3.50
N ALA A 82 -9.62 6.94 -2.69
CA ALA A 82 -10.88 7.38 -2.07
C ALA A 82 -10.68 8.23 -0.80
N LEU A 83 -9.52 8.14 -0.13
CA LEU A 83 -9.27 8.77 1.18
C LEU A 83 -9.33 10.31 1.20
N PRO A 84 -8.84 11.06 0.18
CA PRO A 84 -8.93 12.52 0.20
C PRO A 84 -10.36 13.05 0.30
N ARG A 85 -11.35 12.22 -0.08
CA ARG A 85 -12.77 12.57 0.01
C ARG A 85 -13.34 12.45 1.45
N LEU A 86 -12.62 11.77 2.35
CA LEU A 86 -12.98 11.69 3.77
C LEU A 86 -12.54 12.93 4.55
N VAL A 87 -11.58 13.68 4.00
CA VAL A 87 -10.99 14.83 4.67
C VAL A 87 -11.48 16.12 4.02
N GLN A 88 -12.13 16.95 4.82
CA GLN A 88 -12.58 18.28 4.42
C GLN A 88 -11.77 19.36 5.15
N GLY A 89 -11.59 20.51 4.52
CA GLY A 89 -10.90 21.65 5.14
C GLY A 89 -9.42 21.40 5.39
N ARG A 90 -9.02 21.59 6.66
CA ARG A 90 -7.60 21.54 7.09
C ARG A 90 -7.00 20.14 6.89
N GLY A 91 -5.82 20.09 6.32
CA GLY A 91 -5.08 18.83 6.08
C GLY A 91 -5.44 18.10 4.78
N ARG A 92 -6.52 18.47 4.08
CA ARG A 92 -6.93 17.81 2.83
C ARG A 92 -5.82 17.75 1.79
N ARG A 93 -5.04 18.84 1.62
CA ARG A 93 -3.93 18.88 0.66
C ARG A 93 -2.82 17.90 1.07
N VAL A 94 -2.47 17.83 2.34
CA VAL A 94 -1.44 16.93 2.86
C VAL A 94 -1.86 15.48 2.64
N VAL A 95 -3.12 15.14 2.97
CA VAL A 95 -3.69 13.81 2.70
C VAL A 95 -3.66 13.49 1.19
N ALA A 96 -4.03 14.43 0.33
CA ALA A 96 -3.99 14.22 -1.13
C ALA A 96 -2.55 13.97 -1.62
N VAL A 97 -1.56 14.74 -1.15
CA VAL A 97 -0.15 14.51 -1.49
C VAL A 97 0.31 13.14 -1.00
N GLY A 98 0.01 12.78 0.26
CA GLY A 98 0.35 11.47 0.80
C GLY A 98 -0.25 10.31 -0.02
N VAL A 99 -1.52 10.43 -0.38
CA VAL A 99 -2.20 9.44 -1.25
C VAL A 99 -1.55 9.37 -2.63
N THR A 100 -1.22 10.51 -3.25
CA THR A 100 -0.58 10.51 -4.57
C THR A 100 0.78 9.82 -4.54
N LEU A 101 1.62 10.16 -3.55
CA LEU A 101 2.92 9.52 -3.37
C LEU A 101 2.78 8.00 -3.13
N ALA A 102 1.89 7.62 -2.20
CA ALA A 102 1.64 6.20 -1.91
C ALA A 102 1.10 5.45 -3.12
N ALA A 103 0.23 6.09 -3.92
CA ALA A 103 -0.34 5.51 -5.14
C ALA A 103 0.71 5.27 -6.22
N VAL A 104 1.58 6.24 -6.47
CA VAL A 104 2.71 6.10 -7.42
C VAL A 104 3.66 5.00 -6.94
N GLY A 105 3.99 5.01 -5.65
CA GLY A 105 4.83 3.98 -5.05
C GLY A 105 4.23 2.58 -5.14
N ALA A 106 2.93 2.43 -4.86
CA ALA A 106 2.23 1.15 -4.96
C ALA A 106 2.20 0.61 -6.39
N ALA A 107 1.97 1.47 -7.39
CA ALA A 107 1.99 1.08 -8.79
C ALA A 107 3.40 0.63 -9.22
N SER A 108 4.44 1.37 -8.83
CA SER A 108 5.83 1.02 -9.11
C SER A 108 6.24 -0.30 -8.42
N SER A 109 5.89 -0.46 -7.14
CA SER A 109 6.13 -1.69 -6.40
C SER A 109 5.45 -2.88 -7.06
N ALA A 110 4.17 -2.76 -7.44
CA ALA A 110 3.43 -3.83 -8.09
C ALA A 110 4.11 -4.32 -9.38
N LEU A 111 4.61 -3.40 -10.20
CA LEU A 111 5.34 -3.73 -11.43
C LEU A 111 6.69 -4.38 -11.11
N GLY A 112 7.45 -3.82 -10.18
CA GLY A 112 8.75 -4.32 -9.76
C GLY A 112 8.64 -5.71 -9.13
N ASP A 113 7.70 -5.90 -8.22
CA ASP A 113 7.50 -7.16 -7.49
C ASP A 113 7.13 -8.31 -8.45
N VAL A 114 6.17 -8.07 -9.37
CA VAL A 114 5.78 -9.10 -10.36
C VAL A 114 6.93 -9.43 -11.30
N ALA A 115 7.67 -8.41 -11.78
CA ALA A 115 8.82 -8.63 -12.65
C ALA A 115 9.92 -9.42 -11.93
N HIS A 116 10.23 -9.05 -10.69
CA HIS A 116 11.23 -9.73 -9.85
C HIS A 116 10.85 -11.19 -9.59
N GLY A 117 9.64 -11.42 -9.10
CA GLY A 117 9.16 -12.77 -8.80
C GLY A 117 9.14 -13.68 -10.02
N THR A 118 8.68 -13.15 -11.17
CA THR A 118 8.62 -13.91 -12.43
C THR A 118 10.01 -14.24 -12.96
N LEU A 119 10.94 -13.27 -12.95
CA LEU A 119 12.30 -13.51 -13.43
C LEU A 119 13.00 -14.60 -12.62
N ALA A 120 12.99 -14.47 -11.28
CA ALA A 120 13.61 -15.45 -10.41
C ALA A 120 12.99 -16.86 -10.63
N TYR A 121 11.65 -16.93 -10.75
CA TYR A 121 10.95 -18.18 -11.01
C TYR A 121 11.35 -18.82 -12.35
N MET A 122 11.50 -18.02 -13.42
CA MET A 122 11.91 -18.52 -14.74
C MET A 122 13.34 -19.03 -14.80
N LEU A 123 14.19 -18.61 -13.89
CA LEU A 123 15.60 -19.04 -13.83
C LEU A 123 15.80 -20.32 -12.99
N VAL A 124 14.77 -20.72 -12.21
CA VAL A 124 14.85 -21.92 -11.35
C VAL A 124 15.09 -23.18 -12.19
N GLY A 125 16.18 -23.86 -11.91
CA GLY A 125 16.55 -25.12 -12.57
C GLY A 125 17.04 -24.98 -14.01
N GLU A 126 16.97 -23.78 -14.62
CA GLU A 126 17.44 -23.53 -15.99
C GLU A 126 18.92 -23.20 -16.05
N VAL A 127 19.44 -22.55 -15.01
CA VAL A 127 20.85 -22.16 -14.90
C VAL A 127 21.36 -22.38 -13.48
N PRO A 128 22.68 -22.55 -13.25
CA PRO A 128 23.27 -22.61 -11.91
C PRO A 128 22.95 -21.36 -11.08
N ALA A 129 22.84 -21.52 -9.76
CA ALA A 129 22.45 -20.44 -8.85
C ALA A 129 23.36 -19.20 -8.95
N GLU A 130 24.66 -19.40 -9.15
CA GLU A 130 25.63 -18.30 -9.36
C GLU A 130 25.34 -17.53 -10.64
N GLN A 131 24.96 -18.22 -11.69
CA GLN A 131 24.60 -17.60 -12.97
C GLN A 131 23.23 -16.90 -12.89
N SER A 132 22.28 -17.49 -12.18
CA SER A 132 20.97 -16.89 -11.90
C SER A 132 21.15 -15.57 -11.17
N LEU A 133 21.96 -15.54 -10.11
CA LEU A 133 22.28 -14.31 -9.37
C LEU A 133 22.88 -13.24 -10.30
N HIS A 134 23.89 -13.60 -11.09
CA HIS A 134 24.53 -12.66 -12.01
C HIS A 134 23.56 -12.08 -13.07
N ILE A 135 22.65 -12.90 -13.59
CA ILE A 135 21.61 -12.45 -14.53
C ILE A 135 20.68 -11.44 -13.83
N GLN A 136 20.24 -11.74 -12.60
CA GLN A 136 19.37 -10.86 -11.82
C GLN A 136 20.07 -9.52 -11.52
N GLU A 137 21.29 -9.53 -10.99
CA GLU A 137 22.07 -8.32 -10.72
C GLU A 137 22.24 -7.44 -11.96
N ARG A 138 22.61 -8.05 -13.09
CA ARG A 138 22.77 -7.34 -14.36
C ARG A 138 21.46 -6.73 -14.87
N LEU A 139 20.34 -7.42 -14.68
CA LEU A 139 19.04 -6.93 -15.09
C LEU A 139 18.59 -5.77 -14.20
N TYR A 140 18.72 -5.91 -12.88
CA TYR A 140 18.33 -4.86 -11.92
C TYR A 140 19.22 -3.62 -11.97
N SER A 141 20.43 -3.73 -12.50
CA SER A 141 21.28 -2.58 -12.77
C SER A 141 20.91 -1.81 -14.06
N GLN A 142 19.96 -2.34 -14.87
CA GLN A 142 19.55 -1.62 -16.08
C GLN A 142 18.82 -0.31 -15.74
N PRO A 143 19.20 0.81 -16.39
CA PRO A 143 18.61 2.13 -16.07
C PRO A 143 17.09 2.17 -16.12
N LEU A 144 16.49 1.44 -17.07
CA LEU A 144 15.03 1.38 -17.19
C LEU A 144 14.37 0.72 -15.98
N LEU A 145 14.91 -0.43 -15.52
CA LEU A 145 14.36 -1.10 -14.34
C LEU A 145 14.59 -0.31 -13.06
N VAL A 146 15.76 0.32 -12.91
CA VAL A 146 16.02 1.25 -11.82
C VAL A 146 14.99 2.38 -11.83
N ALA A 147 14.74 3.01 -12.97
CA ALA A 147 13.77 4.10 -13.11
C ALA A 147 12.33 3.67 -12.78
N VAL A 148 11.95 2.43 -13.11
CA VAL A 148 10.62 1.89 -12.79
C VAL A 148 10.51 1.49 -11.32
N SER A 149 11.57 0.96 -10.70
CA SER A 149 11.54 0.44 -9.33
C SER A 149 11.78 1.52 -8.27
N MET A 150 12.60 2.54 -8.55
CA MET A 150 12.90 3.63 -7.60
C MET A 150 11.65 4.32 -7.03
N PRO A 151 10.60 4.60 -7.82
CA PRO A 151 9.39 5.19 -7.26
C PRO A 151 8.67 4.34 -6.22
N ALA A 152 8.98 3.03 -6.09
CA ALA A 152 8.42 2.19 -5.02
C ALA A 152 8.71 2.76 -3.62
N MET A 153 9.84 3.47 -3.43
CA MET A 153 10.17 4.18 -2.20
C MET A 153 9.16 5.28 -1.83
N LEU A 154 8.36 5.74 -2.79
CA LEU A 154 7.29 6.70 -2.53
C LEU A 154 6.12 6.09 -1.76
N LEU A 155 5.96 4.76 -1.75
CA LEU A 155 4.89 4.10 -0.98
C LEU A 155 5.04 4.34 0.52
N PRO A 156 6.14 3.97 1.19
CA PRO A 156 6.32 4.23 2.61
C PRO A 156 6.33 5.73 2.93
N LEU A 157 6.98 6.56 2.10
CA LEU A 157 6.98 8.02 2.27
C LEU A 157 5.55 8.59 2.17
N GLY A 158 4.79 8.18 1.18
CA GLY A 158 3.40 8.61 0.99
C GLY A 158 2.51 8.22 2.17
N MET A 159 2.70 7.01 2.72
CA MET A 159 1.98 6.55 3.92
C MET A 159 2.33 7.39 5.16
N ILE A 160 3.58 7.78 5.35
CA ILE A 160 4.00 8.67 6.43
C ILE A 160 3.33 10.05 6.27
N VAL A 161 3.37 10.63 5.07
CA VAL A 161 2.73 11.93 4.75
C VAL A 161 1.20 11.83 4.93
N LEU A 162 0.60 10.71 4.50
CA LEU A 162 -0.83 10.43 4.70
C LEU A 162 -1.18 10.42 6.21
N GLY A 163 -0.43 9.65 7.00
CA GLY A 163 -0.63 9.57 8.46
C GLY A 163 -0.51 10.95 9.13
N ALA A 164 0.51 11.72 8.76
CA ALA A 164 0.68 13.11 9.25
C ALA A 164 -0.50 14.00 8.83
N GLY A 165 -0.97 13.89 7.59
CA GLY A 165 -2.13 14.61 7.09
C GLY A 165 -3.42 14.25 7.83
N LEU A 166 -3.62 12.97 8.13
CA LEU A 166 -4.75 12.49 8.93
C LEU A 166 -4.71 13.00 10.37
N LEU A 167 -3.52 13.03 11.00
CA LEU A 167 -3.32 13.63 12.33
C LEU A 167 -3.64 15.13 12.32
N TYR A 168 -3.13 15.85 11.33
CA TYR A 168 -3.33 17.28 11.20
C TYR A 168 -4.78 17.65 10.93
N SER A 169 -5.47 16.88 10.10
CA SER A 169 -6.88 17.12 9.74
C SER A 169 -7.85 16.77 10.85
N ARG A 170 -7.46 15.89 11.78
CA ARG A 170 -8.34 15.27 12.78
C ARG A 170 -9.56 14.56 12.18
N ALA A 171 -9.48 14.16 10.91
CA ALA A 171 -10.57 13.51 10.19
C ALA A 171 -10.79 12.05 10.62
N VAL A 172 -9.83 11.47 11.33
CA VAL A 172 -9.91 10.12 11.88
C VAL A 172 -9.43 10.11 13.32
N PRO A 173 -9.73 9.07 14.11
CA PRO A 173 -9.18 8.91 15.46
C PRO A 173 -7.66 8.97 15.47
N ARG A 174 -7.07 9.69 16.43
CA ARG A 174 -5.60 9.82 16.54
C ARG A 174 -4.84 8.50 16.51
N PRO A 175 -5.28 7.43 17.23
CA PRO A 175 -4.58 6.15 17.18
C PRO A 175 -4.50 5.57 15.77
N LEU A 176 -5.56 5.71 14.96
CA LEU A 176 -5.54 5.25 13.57
C LEU A 176 -4.54 6.05 12.72
N ALA A 177 -4.54 7.38 12.85
CA ALA A 177 -3.60 8.23 12.10
C ALA A 177 -2.14 7.92 12.46
N LEU A 178 -1.85 7.68 13.75
CA LEU A 178 -0.53 7.23 14.22
C LEU A 178 -0.20 5.84 13.66
N LEU A 179 -1.15 4.93 13.63
CA LEU A 179 -0.95 3.59 13.09
C LEU A 179 -0.58 3.64 11.60
N VAL A 180 -1.29 4.48 10.81
CA VAL A 180 -0.97 4.71 9.38
C VAL A 180 0.44 5.27 9.20
N LEU A 181 0.87 6.19 10.08
CA LEU A 181 2.20 6.80 10.04
C LEU A 181 3.30 5.80 10.40
N VAL A 182 3.08 4.96 11.42
CA VAL A 182 4.10 4.05 11.95
C VAL A 182 4.18 2.74 11.16
N ALA A 183 3.09 2.29 10.54
CA ALA A 183 3.04 1.02 9.83
C ALA A 183 4.17 0.84 8.79
N PRO A 184 4.46 1.79 7.88
CA PRO A 184 5.54 1.62 6.91
C PRO A 184 6.92 1.57 7.57
N ILE A 185 7.12 2.28 8.68
CA ILE A 185 8.36 2.25 9.46
C ILE A 185 8.55 0.87 10.08
N ALA A 186 7.49 0.29 10.66
CA ALA A 186 7.53 -1.05 11.25
C ALA A 186 7.87 -2.12 10.20
N VAL A 187 7.27 -2.06 9.01
CA VAL A 187 7.58 -2.97 7.92
C VAL A 187 9.04 -2.83 7.50
N GLN A 188 9.53 -1.60 7.32
CA GLN A 188 10.92 -1.35 6.92
C GLN A 188 11.93 -1.85 7.96
N LEU A 189 11.65 -1.63 9.25
CA LEU A 189 12.46 -2.17 10.34
C LEU A 189 12.45 -3.71 10.35
N GLY A 190 11.31 -4.33 10.03
CA GLY A 190 11.20 -5.79 9.89
C GLY A 190 12.12 -6.37 8.82
N TYR A 191 12.34 -5.64 7.73
CA TYR A 191 13.33 -6.03 6.72
C TYR A 191 14.77 -5.89 7.19
N MET A 192 15.06 -4.86 8.00
CA MET A 192 16.43 -4.59 8.48
C MET A 192 16.83 -5.46 9.67
N VAL A 193 15.87 -5.88 10.50
CA VAL A 193 16.12 -6.63 11.73
C VAL A 193 15.72 -8.08 11.54
N ILE A 194 16.67 -8.91 11.14
CA ILE A 194 16.46 -10.34 10.79
C ILE A 194 15.86 -11.16 11.95
N SER A 195 16.05 -10.76 13.20
CA SER A 195 15.59 -11.47 14.38
C SER A 195 14.09 -11.30 14.68
N LEU A 196 13.43 -10.30 14.09
CA LEU A 196 12.01 -10.04 14.36
C LEU A 196 11.10 -10.85 13.43
N PRO A 197 10.03 -11.47 13.93
CA PRO A 197 9.08 -12.18 13.09
C PRO A 197 8.36 -11.22 12.13
N MET A 198 8.53 -11.41 10.82
CA MET A 198 7.90 -10.58 9.80
C MET A 198 6.37 -10.40 10.00
N PRO A 199 5.60 -11.44 10.37
CA PRO A 199 4.17 -11.27 10.64
C PRO A 199 3.85 -10.20 11.68
N LEU A 200 4.69 -10.04 12.72
CA LEU A 200 4.48 -9.01 13.74
C LEU A 200 4.70 -7.59 13.19
N MET A 201 5.63 -7.43 12.25
CA MET A 201 5.92 -6.13 11.64
C MET A 201 4.83 -5.69 10.66
N VAL A 202 4.06 -6.63 10.12
CA VAL A 202 2.99 -6.37 9.15
C VAL A 202 1.65 -6.07 9.84
N LEU A 203 1.44 -6.52 11.08
CA LEU A 203 0.20 -6.28 11.82
C LEU A 203 -0.23 -4.81 11.88
N PRO A 204 0.66 -3.82 12.11
CA PRO A 204 0.28 -2.41 12.08
C PRO A 204 -0.28 -1.98 10.74
N LEU A 205 0.25 -2.48 9.62
CA LEU A 205 -0.24 -2.17 8.28
C LEU A 205 -1.65 -2.72 8.06
N VAL A 206 -1.87 -4.00 8.39
CA VAL A 206 -3.18 -4.64 8.27
C VAL A 206 -4.22 -3.94 9.14
N ALA A 207 -3.87 -3.63 10.39
CA ALA A 207 -4.75 -2.94 11.32
C ALA A 207 -5.09 -1.53 10.82
N ALA A 208 -4.09 -0.77 10.33
CA ALA A 208 -4.29 0.57 9.77
C ALA A 208 -5.23 0.54 8.57
N MET A 209 -4.95 -0.32 7.59
CA MET A 209 -5.72 -0.40 6.36
C MET A 209 -7.13 -0.97 6.59
N GLY A 210 -7.26 -1.98 7.45
CA GLY A 210 -8.55 -2.53 7.85
C GLY A 210 -9.45 -1.50 8.54
N TRP A 211 -8.87 -0.71 9.45
CA TRP A 211 -9.62 0.35 10.12
C TRP A 211 -9.99 1.49 9.16
N LEU A 212 -9.08 1.91 8.26
CA LEU A 212 -9.41 2.86 7.19
C LEU A 212 -10.51 2.33 6.28
N ALA A 213 -10.47 1.05 5.93
CA ALA A 213 -11.52 0.41 5.13
C ALA A 213 -12.89 0.49 5.80
N LEU A 214 -12.97 0.25 7.10
CA LEU A 214 -14.21 0.39 7.87
C LEU A 214 -14.77 1.83 7.85
N LEU A 215 -13.90 2.85 7.99
CA LEU A 215 -14.30 4.25 7.91
C LEU A 215 -14.78 4.64 6.51
N VAL A 216 -14.08 4.17 5.47
CA VAL A 216 -14.49 4.37 4.07
C VAL A 216 -15.84 3.72 3.80
N ALA A 217 -16.06 2.49 4.27
CA ALA A 217 -17.33 1.78 4.11
C ALA A 217 -18.51 2.49 4.77
N ARG A 218 -18.28 3.06 5.96
CA ARG A 218 -19.32 3.78 6.72
C ARG A 218 -19.64 5.16 6.14
N GLY A 219 -18.81 5.68 5.25
CA GLY A 219 -18.99 7.03 4.69
C GLY A 219 -18.93 8.14 5.75
N THR A 220 -18.36 7.86 6.93
CA THR A 220 -18.34 8.79 8.04
C THR A 220 -17.49 10.01 7.71
N GLN A 221 -18.17 11.12 7.42
CA GLN A 221 -17.57 12.44 7.48
C GLN A 221 -17.40 12.77 8.98
N THR A 222 -16.25 12.47 9.55
CA THR A 222 -15.91 12.90 10.91
C THR A 222 -15.42 14.35 10.84
N GLY A 223 -16.35 15.27 10.65
CA GLY A 223 -16.09 16.70 10.64
C GLY A 223 -17.22 17.41 11.37
N ARG A 224 -17.14 17.44 12.68
CA ARG A 224 -17.73 18.48 13.52
C ARG A 224 -16.61 19.19 14.26
#